data_cfc739ce1f29c4fa33408de1cd76a680
#
_entry.id   cfc739ce1f29c4fa33408de1cd76a680
#
_cell.length_a   1.000
_cell.length_b   1.000
_cell.length_c   1.000
_cell.angle_alpha   90.00
_cell.angle_beta   90.00
_cell.angle_gamma   90.00
#
_symmetry.space_group_name_H-M   'P 1'
#
loop_
_entity.id
_entity.type
_entity.pdbx_description
1 polymer ?
#
loop_
_entity_poly.entity_id
_entity_poly.type
_entity_poly.pdbx_seq_one_letter_code
_entity_poly.pdbx_strand_id
1 'polypeptide(L)'
;MRVYVVDNGGQWTHREWRVLKYLGVDTKIVPNDSPMSDLQGLDGLVLSGGAPRVGIDPEKMGKNGEYLDAFGGPILGICAGHQFMATHLGGAAAPAKVPEFGKSVLKVHHPDVLFEGLPDRFEVWESHNDEVT
;
A
#
# COMPACT_ATOMS: atom_id res chain seq x y z
N MET A 1 -17.08 -8.47 5.90
CA MET A 1 -16.07 -7.44 5.56
C MET A 1 -15.58 -7.71 4.15
N ARG A 2 -15.54 -6.68 3.34
CA ARG A 2 -15.12 -6.73 1.94
C ARG A 2 -14.00 -5.72 1.69
N VAL A 3 -12.80 -6.21 1.36
CA VAL A 3 -11.60 -5.40 1.12
C VAL A 3 -10.94 -5.85 -0.17
N TYR A 4 -10.77 -4.96 -1.13
CA TYR A 4 -10.13 -5.28 -2.40
C TYR A 4 -8.68 -4.81 -2.43
N VAL A 5 -7.86 -5.52 -3.21
CA VAL A 5 -6.46 -5.18 -3.47
C VAL A 5 -6.36 -4.54 -4.85
N VAL A 6 -5.91 -3.30 -4.90
CA VAL A 6 -5.62 -2.58 -6.15
C VAL A 6 -4.25 -2.98 -6.63
N ASP A 7 -4.16 -3.53 -7.83
CA ASP A 7 -2.92 -4.03 -8.42
C ASP A 7 -2.10 -2.90 -9.08
N ASN A 8 -1.01 -2.53 -8.47
CA ASN A 8 -0.04 -1.58 -9.00
C ASN A 8 1.14 -2.26 -9.72
N GLY A 9 0.96 -3.52 -10.15
CA GLY A 9 1.96 -4.26 -10.92
C GLY A 9 3.07 -4.90 -10.07
N GLY A 10 2.79 -5.13 -8.79
CA GLY A 10 3.75 -5.73 -7.86
C GLY A 10 3.83 -7.25 -7.96
N GLN A 11 5.01 -7.79 -7.67
CA GLN A 11 5.22 -9.24 -7.61
C GLN A 11 4.49 -9.90 -6.43
N TRP A 12 4.14 -9.10 -5.42
CA TRP A 12 3.57 -9.57 -4.16
C TRP A 12 2.06 -9.34 -4.02
N THR A 13 1.39 -8.73 -5.00
CA THR A 13 -0.04 -8.43 -4.98
C THR A 13 -0.89 -9.67 -4.66
N HIS A 14 -0.56 -10.82 -5.23
CA HIS A 14 -1.25 -12.07 -4.90
C HIS A 14 -1.04 -12.54 -3.46
N ARG A 15 0.08 -12.20 -2.83
CA ARG A 15 0.32 -12.53 -1.41
C ARG A 15 -0.53 -11.66 -0.50
N GLU A 16 -0.66 -10.38 -0.80
CA GLU A 16 -1.53 -9.44 -0.09
C GLU A 16 -2.99 -9.95 -0.12
N TRP A 17 -3.47 -10.30 -1.32
CA TRP A 17 -4.78 -10.90 -1.49
C TRP A 17 -4.95 -12.23 -0.72
N ARG A 18 -3.94 -13.11 -0.73
CA ARG A 18 -3.98 -14.38 0.01
C ARG A 18 -4.09 -14.17 1.52
N VAL A 19 -3.40 -13.19 2.08
CA VAL A 19 -3.50 -12.87 3.50
C VAL A 19 -4.92 -12.48 3.86
N LEU A 20 -5.55 -11.61 3.07
CA LEU A 20 -6.95 -11.22 3.27
C LEU A 20 -7.89 -12.43 3.19
N LYS A 21 -7.70 -13.32 2.21
CA LYS A 21 -8.47 -14.57 2.12
C LYS A 21 -8.29 -15.47 3.33
N TYR A 22 -7.06 -15.63 3.78
CA TYR A 22 -6.75 -16.41 4.98
C TYR A 22 -7.44 -15.86 6.22
N LEU A 23 -7.57 -14.54 6.33
CA LEU A 23 -8.28 -13.86 7.39
C LEU A 23 -9.81 -13.91 7.25
N GLY A 24 -10.34 -14.58 6.25
CA GLY A 24 -11.78 -14.70 6.02
C GLY A 24 -12.45 -13.47 5.40
N VAL A 25 -11.66 -12.57 4.82
CA VAL A 25 -12.16 -11.36 4.16
C VAL A 25 -12.63 -11.69 2.73
N ASP A 26 -13.79 -11.17 2.34
CA ASP A 26 -14.23 -11.17 0.94
C ASP A 26 -13.35 -10.21 0.15
N THR A 27 -12.52 -10.75 -0.75
CA THR A 27 -11.47 -9.98 -1.41
C THR A 27 -11.29 -10.36 -2.87
N LYS A 28 -10.91 -9.36 -3.67
CA LYS A 28 -10.51 -9.51 -5.07
C LYS A 28 -9.28 -8.65 -5.34
N ILE A 29 -8.52 -9.04 -6.37
CA ILE A 29 -7.53 -8.16 -6.99
C ILE A 29 -8.25 -7.43 -8.14
N VAL A 30 -8.11 -6.12 -8.17
CA VAL A 30 -8.67 -5.26 -9.22
C VAL A 30 -7.56 -4.41 -9.87
N PRO A 31 -7.62 -4.15 -11.17
CA PRO A 31 -6.68 -3.25 -11.83
C PRO A 31 -6.68 -1.86 -11.21
N ASN A 32 -5.56 -1.15 -11.29
CA ASN A 32 -5.45 0.21 -10.75
C ASN A 32 -6.13 1.29 -11.60
N ASP A 33 -6.74 0.91 -12.72
CA ASP A 33 -7.59 1.76 -13.55
C ASP A 33 -9.09 1.44 -13.40
N SER A 34 -9.44 0.62 -12.41
CA SER A 34 -10.84 0.28 -12.12
C SER A 34 -11.65 1.53 -11.78
N PRO A 35 -12.88 1.66 -12.33
CA PRO A 35 -13.72 2.80 -12.01
C PRO A 35 -14.18 2.74 -10.54
N MET A 36 -14.43 3.91 -9.94
CA MET A 36 -14.94 4.01 -8.56
C MET A 36 -16.24 3.23 -8.34
N SER A 37 -17.04 3.05 -9.39
CA SER A 37 -18.27 2.24 -9.32
C SER A 37 -18.02 0.80 -8.90
N ASP A 38 -16.87 0.23 -9.26
CA ASP A 38 -16.50 -1.14 -8.91
C ASP A 38 -16.02 -1.27 -7.44
N LEU A 39 -15.73 -0.14 -6.81
CA LEU A 39 -15.24 -0.06 -5.44
C LEU A 39 -16.31 0.39 -4.44
N GLN A 40 -17.52 0.61 -4.91
CA GLN A 40 -18.64 0.98 -4.04
C GLN A 40 -19.03 -0.15 -3.09
N GLY A 41 -19.35 0.20 -1.86
CA GLY A 41 -19.79 -0.75 -0.83
C GLY A 41 -18.67 -1.63 -0.26
N LEU A 42 -17.41 -1.31 -0.55
CA LEU A 42 -16.26 -1.94 0.11
C LEU A 42 -16.03 -1.34 1.49
N ASP A 43 -15.55 -2.16 2.41
CA ASP A 43 -15.16 -1.74 3.76
C ASP A 43 -13.74 -1.18 3.82
N GLY A 44 -12.90 -1.47 2.83
CA GLY A 44 -11.53 -0.99 2.75
C GLY A 44 -10.85 -1.29 1.43
N LEU A 45 -9.71 -0.65 1.18
CA LEU A 45 -8.82 -0.89 0.05
C LEU A 45 -7.40 -1.15 0.51
N VAL A 46 -6.70 -2.00 -0.23
CA VAL A 46 -5.24 -2.12 -0.17
C VAL A 46 -4.67 -1.64 -1.49
N LEU A 47 -3.81 -0.63 -1.46
CA LEU A 47 -3.01 -0.22 -2.62
C LEU A 47 -1.72 -1.01 -2.60
N SER A 48 -1.58 -1.95 -3.52
CA SER A 48 -0.44 -2.87 -3.52
C SER A 48 0.89 -2.18 -3.78
N GLY A 49 1.95 -2.88 -3.45
CA GLY A 49 3.27 -2.59 -3.97
C GLY A 49 3.29 -2.70 -5.51
N GLY A 50 4.35 -2.21 -6.13
CA GLY A 50 4.46 -2.25 -7.57
C GLY A 50 5.84 -1.87 -8.08
N ALA A 51 6.04 -2.03 -9.39
CA ALA A 51 7.22 -1.61 -10.10
C ALA A 51 7.33 -0.09 -10.33
N PRO A 52 6.22 0.70 -10.35
CA PRO A 52 6.34 2.14 -10.57
C PRO A 52 7.23 2.82 -9.53
N ARG A 53 8.09 3.70 -10.00
CA ARG A 53 8.83 4.63 -9.15
C ARG A 53 8.01 5.91 -9.05
N VAL A 54 7.33 6.08 -7.93
CA VAL A 54 6.32 7.13 -7.74
C VAL A 54 6.86 8.55 -8.02
N GLY A 55 8.13 8.80 -7.72
CA GLY A 55 8.78 10.08 -8.02
C GLY A 55 9.16 10.29 -9.48
N ILE A 56 9.08 9.25 -10.34
CA ILE A 56 9.52 9.30 -11.74
C ILE A 56 8.35 9.09 -12.71
N ASP A 57 7.53 8.08 -12.45
CA ASP A 57 6.44 7.65 -13.32
C ASP A 57 5.11 7.47 -12.54
N PRO A 58 4.63 8.54 -11.87
CA PRO A 58 3.42 8.47 -11.04
C PRO A 58 2.15 8.11 -11.84
N GLU A 59 2.14 8.33 -13.15
CA GLU A 59 1.04 7.98 -14.04
C GLU A 59 0.78 6.46 -14.09
N LYS A 60 1.79 5.64 -13.82
CA LYS A 60 1.65 4.18 -13.74
C LYS A 60 0.84 3.71 -12.53
N MET A 61 0.62 4.59 -11.58
CA MET A 61 -0.26 4.33 -10.44
C MET A 61 -1.76 4.44 -10.80
N GLY A 62 -2.08 4.74 -12.06
CA GLY A 62 -3.46 4.76 -12.56
C GLY A 62 -4.36 5.69 -11.75
N LYS A 63 -5.47 5.14 -11.25
CA LYS A 63 -6.48 5.88 -10.48
C LYS A 63 -6.27 5.89 -8.96
N ASN A 64 -5.10 5.51 -8.46
CA ASN A 64 -4.84 5.51 -7.01
C ASN A 64 -5.14 6.87 -6.37
N GLY A 65 -4.85 8.00 -7.03
CA GLY A 65 -5.20 9.33 -6.54
C GLY A 65 -6.71 9.55 -6.39
N GLU A 66 -7.50 9.11 -7.39
CA GLU A 66 -8.96 9.17 -7.32
C GLU A 66 -9.50 8.33 -6.15
N TYR A 67 -8.91 7.17 -5.89
CA TYR A 67 -9.32 6.33 -4.75
C TYR A 67 -9.01 7.01 -3.41
N LEU A 68 -7.85 7.64 -3.29
CA LEU A 68 -7.48 8.38 -2.08
C LEU A 68 -8.41 9.56 -1.81
N ASP A 69 -8.87 10.23 -2.86
CA ASP A 69 -9.74 11.42 -2.73
C ASP A 69 -11.21 11.06 -2.49
N ALA A 70 -11.70 9.96 -3.07
CA ALA A 70 -13.13 9.68 -3.17
C ALA A 70 -13.60 8.41 -2.45
N PHE A 71 -12.71 7.49 -2.08
CA PHE A 71 -13.09 6.30 -1.33
C PHE A 71 -13.31 6.64 0.15
N GLY A 72 -14.49 6.63 0.65
CA GLY A 72 -14.81 7.08 2.01
C GLY A 72 -14.41 6.13 3.16
N GLY A 73 -13.67 5.06 2.88
CA GLY A 73 -13.24 4.05 3.87
C GLY A 73 -11.72 4.06 4.10
N PRO A 74 -11.23 3.17 4.99
CA PRO A 74 -9.80 3.02 5.23
C PRO A 74 -9.04 2.48 4.02
N ILE A 75 -7.85 3.01 3.81
CA ILE A 75 -6.94 2.59 2.74
C ILE A 75 -5.58 2.26 3.34
N LEU A 76 -5.07 1.06 3.04
CA LEU A 76 -3.72 0.64 3.39
C LEU A 76 -2.81 0.69 2.15
N GLY A 77 -1.73 1.44 2.20
CA GLY A 77 -0.71 1.44 1.15
C GLY A 77 0.49 0.56 1.51
N ILE A 78 0.96 -0.23 0.56
CA ILE A 78 2.13 -1.09 0.70
C ILE A 78 3.16 -0.71 -0.35
N CYS A 79 4.43 -0.48 0.05
CA CYS A 79 5.54 -0.14 -0.84
C CYS A 79 5.17 1.02 -1.80
N ALA A 80 5.04 0.79 -3.11
CA ALA A 80 4.65 1.82 -4.08
C ALA A 80 3.30 2.47 -3.72
N GLY A 81 2.34 1.69 -3.22
CA GLY A 81 1.06 2.23 -2.72
C GLY A 81 1.25 3.19 -1.54
N HIS A 82 2.11 2.86 -0.59
CA HIS A 82 2.46 3.72 0.54
C HIS A 82 3.19 5.00 0.08
N GLN A 83 4.17 4.86 -0.80
CA GLN A 83 4.93 5.99 -1.35
C GLN A 83 4.00 6.95 -2.11
N PHE A 84 3.08 6.42 -2.90
CA PHE A 84 2.10 7.22 -3.63
C PHE A 84 1.15 7.95 -2.68
N MET A 85 0.62 7.29 -1.64
CA MET A 85 -0.20 7.92 -0.61
C MET A 85 0.52 9.08 0.03
N ALA A 86 1.76 8.88 0.47
CA ALA A 86 2.56 9.94 1.10
C ALA A 86 2.72 11.16 0.18
N THR A 87 3.07 10.93 -1.09
CA THR A 87 3.23 11.99 -2.08
C THR A 87 1.91 12.70 -2.38
N HIS A 88 0.83 11.96 -2.54
CA HIS A 88 -0.51 12.51 -2.81
C HIS A 88 -1.02 13.39 -1.66
N LEU A 89 -0.66 13.04 -0.43
CA LEU A 89 -1.03 13.78 0.77
C LEU A 89 -0.06 14.93 1.13
N GLY A 90 0.87 15.25 0.23
CA GLY A 90 1.78 16.40 0.39
C GLY A 90 3.16 16.08 0.98
N GLY A 91 3.45 14.79 1.20
CA GLY A 91 4.79 14.31 1.51
C GLY A 91 5.65 14.12 0.26
N ALA A 92 6.76 13.42 0.40
CA ALA A 92 7.65 13.12 -0.69
C ALA A 92 8.11 11.65 -0.67
N ALA A 93 8.37 11.11 -1.85
CA ALA A 93 9.06 9.85 -2.03
C ALA A 93 10.27 10.08 -2.92
N ALA A 94 11.44 9.62 -2.51
CA ALA A 94 12.69 9.85 -3.19
C ALA A 94 13.59 8.59 -3.10
N PRO A 95 14.61 8.48 -3.96
CA PRO A 95 15.60 7.42 -3.83
C PRO A 95 16.20 7.39 -2.42
N ALA A 96 16.14 6.23 -1.78
CA ALA A 96 16.75 6.04 -0.47
C ALA A 96 18.26 6.24 -0.56
N LYS A 97 18.86 6.82 0.49
CA LYS A 97 20.32 6.92 0.59
C LYS A 97 20.99 5.55 0.58
N VAL A 98 20.32 4.58 1.19
CA VAL A 98 20.71 3.18 1.19
C VAL A 98 19.46 2.35 0.89
N PRO A 99 19.35 1.78 -0.33
CA PRO A 99 18.26 0.86 -0.64
C PRO A 99 18.24 -0.32 0.32
N GLU A 100 17.05 -0.73 0.74
CA GLU A 100 16.89 -1.80 1.71
C GLU A 100 16.32 -3.05 1.03
N PHE A 101 17.08 -4.13 1.10
CA PHE A 101 16.68 -5.45 0.60
C PHE A 101 17.04 -6.49 1.64
N GLY A 102 16.01 -7.15 2.18
CA GLY A 102 16.19 -8.19 3.19
C GLY A 102 15.64 -7.80 4.55
N LYS A 103 16.28 -8.30 5.58
CA LYS A 103 15.87 -8.17 6.97
C LYS A 103 16.21 -6.79 7.53
N SER A 104 15.23 -6.14 8.12
CA SER A 104 15.36 -4.84 8.76
C SER A 104 14.65 -4.83 10.12
N VAL A 105 14.88 -3.80 10.93
CA VAL A 105 14.18 -3.62 12.21
C VAL A 105 13.25 -2.43 12.12
N LEU A 106 11.96 -2.70 12.19
CA LEU A 106 10.95 -1.66 12.31
C LEU A 106 10.92 -1.14 13.75
N LYS A 107 10.95 0.19 13.89
CA LYS A 107 10.71 0.89 15.14
C LYS A 107 9.37 1.61 15.07
N VAL A 108 8.46 1.25 15.96
CA VAL A 108 7.14 1.87 16.07
C VAL A 108 7.20 3.02 17.05
N HIS A 109 7.10 4.25 16.56
CA HIS A 109 7.07 5.44 17.41
C HIS A 109 5.66 5.75 17.94
N HIS A 110 4.66 5.57 17.09
CA HIS A 110 3.25 5.75 17.42
C HIS A 110 2.48 4.57 16.85
N PRO A 111 2.04 3.62 17.68
CA PRO A 111 1.39 2.40 17.19
C PRO A 111 0.08 2.66 16.47
N ASP A 112 -0.73 3.59 16.99
CA ASP A 112 -2.07 3.85 16.47
C ASP A 112 -2.83 2.55 16.18
N VAL A 113 -3.82 2.56 15.31
CA VAL A 113 -4.64 1.38 14.97
C VAL A 113 -3.81 0.29 14.26
N LEU A 114 -2.90 0.70 13.36
CA LEU A 114 -2.16 -0.24 12.49
C LEU A 114 -1.20 -1.15 13.24
N PHE A 115 -0.57 -0.65 14.29
CA PHE A 115 0.44 -1.38 15.06
C PHE A 115 0.00 -1.70 16.49
N GLU A 116 -1.30 -1.54 16.79
CA GLU A 116 -1.84 -1.85 18.12
C GLU A 116 -1.56 -3.31 18.50
N GLY A 117 -1.01 -3.52 19.69
CA GLY A 117 -0.67 -4.85 20.19
C GLY A 117 0.62 -5.45 19.64
N LEU A 118 1.34 -4.76 18.75
CA LEU A 118 2.65 -5.17 18.30
C LEU A 118 3.76 -4.60 19.19
N PRO A 119 4.93 -5.26 19.27
CA PRO A 119 6.08 -4.71 19.97
C PRO A 119 6.55 -3.38 19.37
N ASP A 120 7.17 -2.51 20.18
CA ASP A 120 7.77 -1.24 19.71
C ASP A 120 8.90 -1.44 18.71
N ARG A 121 9.48 -2.65 18.67
CA ARG A 121 10.54 -3.03 17.73
C ARG A 121 10.38 -4.49 17.34
N PHE A 122 10.38 -4.75 16.03
CA PHE A 122 10.36 -6.11 15.51
C PHE A 122 11.02 -6.18 14.13
N GLU A 123 11.35 -7.40 13.72
CA GLU A 123 11.99 -7.66 12.43
C GLU A 123 10.96 -7.68 11.30
N VAL A 124 11.29 -7.03 10.20
CA VAL A 124 10.53 -7.00 8.96
C VAL A 124 11.43 -7.31 7.76
N TRP A 125 10.82 -7.59 6.62
CA TRP A 125 11.53 -7.73 5.35
C TRP A 125 11.23 -6.52 4.47
N GLU A 126 12.29 -5.87 4.04
CA GLU A 126 12.22 -4.71 3.16
C GLU A 126 12.63 -5.10 1.74
N SER A 127 12.05 -4.44 0.75
CA SER A 127 12.41 -4.56 -0.66
C SER A 127 12.03 -3.28 -1.37
N HIS A 128 12.87 -2.26 -1.29
CA HIS A 128 12.61 -0.96 -1.90
C HIS A 128 13.88 -0.20 -2.24
N ASN A 129 13.81 0.61 -3.30
CA ASN A 129 14.83 1.57 -3.69
C ASN A 129 14.52 3.00 -3.23
N ASP A 130 13.25 3.31 -3.05
CA ASP A 130 12.75 4.63 -2.71
C ASP A 130 12.16 4.62 -1.29
N GLU A 131 12.27 5.74 -0.60
CA GLU A 131 11.75 5.93 0.75
C GLU A 131 10.82 7.16 0.80
N VAL A 132 9.92 7.17 1.77
CA VAL A 132 9.10 8.35 2.11
C VAL A 132 9.89 9.25 3.03
N THR A 133 9.92 10.54 2.71
CA THR A 133 10.69 11.55 3.47
C THR A 133 9.80 12.69 3.95
#